data_965a829e86db8240ee7b65f1d3c57c18
#
_entry.id   965a829e86db8240ee7b65f1d3c57c18
#
_cell.length_a   1.000
_cell.length_b   1.000
_cell.length_c   1.000
_cell.angle_alpha   90.00
_cell.angle_beta   90.00
_cell.angle_gamma   90.00
#
_symmetry.space_group_name_H-M   'P 1'
#
loop_
_entity.id
_entity.type
_entity.pdbx_description
1 polymer ?
#
loop_
_entity_poly.entity_id
_entity_poly.type
_entity_poly.pdbx_seq_one_letter_code
_entity_poly.pdbx_strand_id
1 'polypeptide(L)'
;MFGMKKSGVNAYASVGLETGVVDASPLKLIVMLYDGAISACIHAQQAMAQHDIAKKGEYLTQAVTIVDSGLRACLDKRAGGNIAQNLDQLYQYMTRTLMEASVRQDVKKVQEIQQLLMELKSAWETLEKSALARPVQADMSLGQMVAQKTHELQHMGQVNRLATAGA
;
A
#
# COMPACT_ATOMS: atom_id res chain seq x y z
N MET A 1 -26.48 -18.66 5.68
CA MET A 1 -26.46 -17.51 6.56
C MET A 1 -25.04 -17.12 7.04
N PHE A 2 -23.98 -17.58 6.35
CA PHE A 2 -22.58 -17.33 6.74
C PHE A 2 -21.72 -16.79 5.59
N GLY A 3 -22.27 -15.87 4.74
CA GLY A 3 -21.63 -15.33 3.57
C GLY A 3 -21.19 -13.86 3.64
N MET A 4 -21.22 -13.21 4.80
CA MET A 4 -21.12 -11.74 4.87
C MET A 4 -19.73 -11.15 5.11
N LYS A 5 -18.65 -11.95 5.13
CA LYS A 5 -17.28 -11.40 5.26
C LYS A 5 -16.51 -11.21 3.95
N LYS A 6 -17.09 -11.59 2.81
CA LYS A 6 -16.50 -11.35 1.48
C LYS A 6 -16.98 -10.06 0.79
N SER A 7 -17.95 -9.35 1.39
CA SER A 7 -18.61 -8.21 0.74
C SER A 7 -17.72 -6.95 0.66
N GLY A 8 -16.88 -6.69 1.64
CA GLY A 8 -16.03 -5.50 1.65
C GLY A 8 -14.92 -5.55 0.60
N VAL A 9 -14.23 -6.68 0.49
CA VAL A 9 -13.15 -6.86 -0.48
C VAL A 9 -13.71 -6.92 -1.91
N ASN A 10 -14.90 -7.53 -2.11
CA ASN A 10 -15.56 -7.57 -3.41
C ASN A 10 -16.13 -6.21 -3.85
N ALA A 11 -16.57 -5.35 -2.92
CA ALA A 11 -17.02 -4.00 -3.27
C ALA A 11 -15.86 -3.15 -3.80
N TYR A 12 -14.67 -3.26 -3.21
CA TYR A 12 -13.47 -2.60 -3.72
C TYR A 12 -12.95 -3.25 -5.01
N ALA A 13 -13.09 -4.56 -5.16
CA ALA A 13 -12.75 -5.28 -6.40
C ALA A 13 -13.69 -4.92 -7.56
N SER A 14 -14.98 -4.67 -7.31
CA SER A 14 -15.93 -4.28 -8.36
C SER A 14 -15.69 -2.85 -8.87
N VAL A 15 -15.36 -1.91 -7.98
CA VAL A 15 -14.92 -0.56 -8.38
C VAL A 15 -13.59 -0.64 -9.15
N GLY A 16 -12.72 -1.57 -8.79
CA GLY A 16 -11.46 -1.82 -9.46
C GLY A 16 -11.59 -2.40 -10.86
N LEU A 17 -12.61 -3.21 -11.13
CA LEU A 17 -12.89 -3.78 -12.44
C LEU A 17 -13.30 -2.70 -13.47
N GLU A 18 -13.99 -1.64 -13.04
CA GLU A 18 -14.37 -0.52 -13.91
C GLU A 18 -13.21 0.44 -14.20
N THR A 19 -12.16 0.47 -13.38
CA THR A 19 -11.05 1.43 -13.48
C THR A 19 -9.70 0.84 -13.86
N GLY A 20 -9.64 -0.42 -14.33
CA GLY A 20 -8.40 -1.08 -14.75
C GLY A 20 -7.48 -1.53 -13.60
N VAL A 21 -8.02 -1.74 -12.40
CA VAL A 21 -7.30 -2.19 -11.18
C VAL A 21 -6.88 -3.67 -11.27
N VAL A 22 -7.33 -4.40 -12.28
CA VAL A 22 -7.06 -5.85 -12.42
C VAL A 22 -5.56 -6.19 -12.47
N ASP A 23 -4.72 -5.25 -12.92
CA ASP A 23 -3.26 -5.41 -13.00
C ASP A 23 -2.48 -4.49 -12.05
N ALA A 24 -3.14 -3.86 -11.06
CA ALA A 24 -2.47 -2.95 -10.16
C ALA A 24 -1.56 -3.70 -9.17
N SER A 25 -0.30 -3.25 -9.05
CA SER A 25 0.61 -3.74 -8.02
C SER A 25 0.05 -3.47 -6.61
N PRO A 26 0.47 -4.23 -5.57
CA PRO A 26 0.08 -3.94 -4.19
C PRO A 26 0.35 -2.49 -3.76
N LEU A 27 1.46 -1.89 -4.21
CA LEU A 27 1.80 -0.49 -3.93
C LEU A 27 0.83 0.46 -4.64
N LYS A 28 0.43 0.15 -5.88
CA LYS A 28 -0.57 0.93 -6.61
C LYS A 28 -1.92 0.94 -5.91
N LEU A 29 -2.34 -0.20 -5.37
CA LEU A 29 -3.60 -0.30 -4.61
C LEU A 29 -3.55 0.58 -3.35
N ILE A 30 -2.41 0.64 -2.65
CA ILE A 30 -2.23 1.53 -1.50
C ILE A 30 -2.36 3.00 -1.92
N VAL A 31 -1.71 3.41 -3.01
CA VAL A 31 -1.82 4.78 -3.55
C VAL A 31 -3.27 5.11 -3.88
N MET A 32 -4.03 4.20 -4.48
CA MET A 32 -5.45 4.38 -4.78
C MET A 32 -6.32 4.53 -3.52
N LEU A 33 -5.99 3.83 -2.43
CA LEU A 33 -6.66 4.03 -1.14
C LEU A 33 -6.42 5.44 -0.58
N TYR A 34 -5.21 5.96 -0.70
CA TYR A 34 -4.91 7.36 -0.35
C TYR A 34 -5.73 8.34 -1.19
N ASP A 35 -5.82 8.13 -2.51
CA ASP A 35 -6.63 8.96 -3.41
C ASP A 35 -8.09 8.98 -2.97
N GLY A 36 -8.65 7.82 -2.65
CA GLY A 36 -10.02 7.70 -2.15
C GLY A 36 -10.24 8.46 -0.84
N ALA A 37 -9.32 8.33 0.13
CA ALA A 37 -9.41 9.01 1.41
C ALA A 37 -9.27 10.55 1.26
N ILE A 38 -8.33 11.01 0.43
CA ILE A 38 -8.13 12.43 0.12
C ILE A 38 -9.37 13.02 -0.55
N SER A 39 -9.93 12.33 -1.55
CA SER A 39 -11.16 12.73 -2.23
C SER A 39 -12.34 12.85 -1.26
N ALA A 40 -12.50 11.89 -0.35
CA ALA A 40 -13.53 11.93 0.67
C ALA A 40 -13.35 13.13 1.62
N CYS A 41 -12.13 13.47 2.03
CA CYS A 41 -11.84 14.66 2.82
C CYS A 41 -12.20 15.96 2.07
N ILE A 42 -11.90 16.04 0.78
CA ILE A 42 -12.25 17.22 -0.05
C ILE A 42 -13.76 17.40 -0.14
N HIS A 43 -14.51 16.32 -0.43
CA HIS A 43 -15.97 16.39 -0.50
C HIS A 43 -16.60 16.69 0.86
N ALA A 44 -16.03 16.17 1.95
CA ALA A 44 -16.47 16.51 3.30
C ALA A 44 -16.34 18.01 3.59
N GLN A 45 -15.22 18.63 3.21
CA GLN A 45 -15.01 20.08 3.37
C GLN A 45 -16.00 20.89 2.55
N GLN A 46 -16.31 20.46 1.32
CA GLN A 46 -17.33 21.09 0.47
C GLN A 46 -18.71 21.00 1.11
N ALA A 47 -19.09 19.81 1.64
CA ALA A 47 -20.35 19.62 2.34
C ALA A 47 -20.43 20.48 3.61
N MET A 48 -19.32 20.61 4.35
CA MET A 48 -19.25 21.51 5.52
C MET A 48 -19.46 22.98 5.13
N ALA A 49 -18.86 23.44 4.04
CA ALA A 49 -19.04 24.80 3.53
C ALA A 49 -20.48 25.07 3.08
N GLN A 50 -21.18 24.06 2.61
CA GLN A 50 -22.59 24.13 2.20
C GLN A 50 -23.58 23.86 3.35
N HIS A 51 -23.09 23.62 4.55
CA HIS A 51 -23.88 23.19 5.72
C HIS A 51 -24.71 21.92 5.48
N ASP A 52 -24.28 21.07 4.54
CA ASP A 52 -24.90 19.77 4.27
C ASP A 52 -24.36 18.72 5.26
N ILE A 53 -25.07 18.60 6.39
CA ILE A 53 -24.65 17.71 7.50
C ILE A 53 -24.69 16.24 7.09
N ALA A 54 -25.65 15.84 6.26
CA ALA A 54 -25.81 14.47 5.81
C ALA A 54 -24.61 14.03 4.93
N LYS A 55 -24.31 14.81 3.89
CA LYS A 55 -23.18 14.54 3.00
C LYS A 55 -21.83 14.63 3.72
N LYS A 56 -21.67 15.62 4.60
CA LYS A 56 -20.47 15.70 5.46
C LYS A 56 -20.27 14.39 6.23
N GLY A 57 -21.33 13.90 6.89
CA GLY A 57 -21.25 12.65 7.66
C GLY A 57 -20.90 11.45 6.79
N GLU A 58 -21.50 11.36 5.60
CA GLU A 58 -21.23 10.31 4.63
C GLU A 58 -19.75 10.30 4.19
N TYR A 59 -19.23 11.45 3.73
CA TYR A 59 -17.86 11.57 3.26
C TYR A 59 -16.82 11.36 4.37
N LEU A 60 -17.05 11.87 5.59
CA LEU A 60 -16.14 11.62 6.71
C LEU A 60 -16.14 10.16 7.14
N THR A 61 -17.29 9.50 7.12
CA THR A 61 -17.39 8.04 7.36
C THR A 61 -16.63 7.27 6.29
N GLN A 62 -16.75 7.66 5.03
CA GLN A 62 -16.00 7.05 3.93
C GLN A 62 -14.48 7.22 4.13
N ALA A 63 -14.01 8.43 4.46
CA ALA A 63 -12.59 8.66 4.74
C ALA A 63 -12.07 7.80 5.89
N VAL A 64 -12.80 7.75 7.01
CA VAL A 64 -12.47 6.90 8.17
C VAL A 64 -12.41 5.43 7.78
N THR A 65 -13.38 4.94 7.02
CA THR A 65 -13.43 3.53 6.57
C THR A 65 -12.23 3.19 5.69
N ILE A 66 -11.87 4.06 4.74
CA ILE A 66 -10.71 3.83 3.86
C ILE A 66 -9.42 3.81 4.69
N VAL A 67 -9.25 4.73 5.63
CA VAL A 67 -8.03 4.79 6.46
C VAL A 67 -7.95 3.57 7.39
N ASP A 68 -9.02 3.21 8.10
CA ASP A 68 -9.00 2.13 9.09
C ASP A 68 -9.08 0.74 8.46
N SER A 69 -10.07 0.50 7.61
CA SER A 69 -10.31 -0.81 7.00
C SER A 69 -9.54 -1.04 5.71
N GLY A 70 -9.01 0.01 5.09
CA GLY A 70 -8.16 -0.05 3.92
C GLY A 70 -6.67 0.04 4.30
N LEU A 71 -6.17 1.25 4.55
CA LEU A 71 -4.75 1.51 4.78
C LEU A 71 -4.19 0.79 6.01
N ARG A 72 -4.86 0.93 7.15
CA ARG A 72 -4.43 0.32 8.41
C ARG A 72 -4.48 -1.20 8.37
N ALA A 73 -5.54 -1.77 7.78
CA ALA A 73 -5.68 -3.22 7.65
C ALA A 73 -4.65 -3.86 6.71
N CYS A 74 -4.06 -3.08 5.78
CA CYS A 74 -2.99 -3.54 4.89
C CYS A 74 -1.59 -3.55 5.55
N LEU A 75 -1.43 -3.02 6.76
CA LEU A 75 -0.14 -2.98 7.44
C LEU A 75 0.29 -4.39 7.88
N ASP A 76 1.45 -4.82 7.41
CA ASP A 76 2.13 -5.99 7.97
C ASP A 76 3.03 -5.55 9.15
N LYS A 77 2.49 -5.68 10.36
CA LYS A 77 3.18 -5.27 11.59
C LYS A 77 4.38 -6.15 11.92
N ARG A 78 4.46 -7.36 11.35
CA ARG A 78 5.59 -8.26 11.56
C ARG A 78 6.74 -7.90 10.64
N ALA A 79 6.49 -7.79 9.34
CA ALA A 79 7.51 -7.46 8.35
C ALA A 79 7.92 -5.97 8.40
N GLY A 80 6.97 -5.07 8.68
CA GLY A 80 7.18 -3.62 8.68
C GLY A 80 7.81 -3.04 9.95
N GLY A 81 7.93 -3.83 11.03
CA GLY A 81 8.58 -3.43 12.28
C GLY A 81 8.06 -2.09 12.83
N ASN A 82 8.99 -1.22 13.24
CA ASN A 82 8.67 0.08 13.83
C ASN A 82 7.91 1.01 12.87
N ILE A 83 8.20 0.96 11.58
CA ILE A 83 7.51 1.80 10.58
C ILE A 83 6.03 1.44 10.52
N ALA A 84 5.69 0.16 10.47
CA ALA A 84 4.30 -0.28 10.44
C ALA A 84 3.56 0.07 11.75
N GLN A 85 4.23 -0.02 12.89
CA GLN A 85 3.67 0.38 14.18
C GLN A 85 3.40 1.89 14.24
N ASN A 86 4.32 2.70 13.76
CA ASN A 86 4.16 4.16 13.71
C ASN A 86 3.03 4.56 12.76
N LEU A 87 2.92 3.91 11.58
CA LEU A 87 1.82 4.12 10.66
C LEU A 87 0.48 3.70 11.27
N ASP A 88 0.42 2.58 11.99
CA ASP A 88 -0.80 2.15 12.70
C ASP A 88 -1.29 3.21 13.68
N GLN A 89 -0.39 3.79 14.48
CA GLN A 89 -0.71 4.87 15.41
C GLN A 89 -1.15 6.14 14.68
N LEU A 90 -0.49 6.49 13.58
CA LEU A 90 -0.84 7.66 12.78
C LEU A 90 -2.23 7.50 12.14
N TYR A 91 -2.57 6.33 11.61
CA TYR A 91 -3.89 6.08 11.07
C TYR A 91 -4.99 6.11 12.15
N GLN A 92 -4.70 5.61 13.35
CA GLN A 92 -5.62 5.75 14.49
C GLN A 92 -5.83 7.23 14.87
N TYR A 93 -4.78 8.03 14.86
CA TYR A 93 -4.88 9.49 15.07
C TYR A 93 -5.77 10.13 14.00
N MET A 94 -5.54 9.81 12.72
CA MET A 94 -6.31 10.36 11.61
C MET A 94 -7.81 10.04 11.74
N THR A 95 -8.17 8.79 12.00
CA THR A 95 -9.56 8.37 12.14
C THR A 95 -10.26 9.05 13.32
N ARG A 96 -9.57 9.15 14.46
CA ARG A 96 -10.09 9.86 15.63
C ARG A 96 -10.30 11.34 15.34
N THR A 97 -9.34 12.00 14.70
CA THR A 97 -9.41 13.43 14.36
C THR A 97 -10.54 13.71 13.36
N LEU A 98 -10.76 12.84 12.38
CA LEU A 98 -11.88 12.98 11.44
C LEU A 98 -13.24 12.81 12.13
N MET A 99 -13.36 11.87 13.08
CA MET A 99 -14.58 11.70 13.89
C MET A 99 -14.86 12.94 14.75
N GLU A 100 -13.83 13.49 15.42
CA GLU A 100 -13.96 14.73 16.19
C GLU A 100 -14.35 15.91 15.31
N ALA A 101 -13.74 16.03 14.13
CA ALA A 101 -14.05 17.07 13.15
C ALA A 101 -15.50 16.99 12.70
N SER A 102 -16.06 15.79 12.55
CA SER A 102 -17.46 15.58 12.23
C SER A 102 -18.41 16.14 13.30
N VAL A 103 -18.11 15.88 14.55
CA VAL A 103 -18.93 16.32 15.68
C VAL A 103 -18.81 17.83 15.90
N ARG A 104 -17.60 18.37 15.82
CA ARG A 104 -17.31 19.79 16.13
C ARG A 104 -17.45 20.73 14.94
N GLN A 105 -17.74 20.22 13.75
CA GLN A 105 -17.75 20.99 12.49
C GLN A 105 -16.42 21.69 12.22
N ASP A 106 -15.29 21.03 12.55
CA ASP A 106 -13.96 21.60 12.45
C ASP A 106 -13.32 21.28 11.11
N VAL A 107 -13.50 22.18 10.15
CA VAL A 107 -12.93 22.08 8.79
C VAL A 107 -11.39 22.02 8.82
N LYS A 108 -10.76 22.74 9.75
CA LYS A 108 -9.29 22.79 9.85
C LYS A 108 -8.69 21.42 10.17
N LYS A 109 -9.34 20.64 11.04
CA LYS A 109 -8.93 19.26 11.33
C LYS A 109 -9.06 18.34 10.11
N VAL A 110 -10.09 18.51 9.29
CA VAL A 110 -10.23 17.74 8.05
C VAL A 110 -9.10 18.11 7.07
N GLN A 111 -8.76 19.40 6.95
CA GLN A 111 -7.65 19.89 6.12
C GLN A 111 -6.30 19.33 6.59
N GLU A 112 -6.05 19.31 7.90
CA GLU A 112 -4.84 18.73 8.48
C GLU A 112 -4.68 17.25 8.08
N ILE A 113 -5.74 16.46 8.23
CA ILE A 113 -5.70 15.04 7.86
C ILE A 113 -5.54 14.85 6.35
N GLN A 114 -6.21 15.67 5.54
CA GLN A 114 -6.01 15.66 4.09
C GLN A 114 -4.54 15.89 3.72
N GLN A 115 -3.90 16.88 4.33
CA GLN A 115 -2.49 17.20 4.07
C GLN A 115 -1.57 16.02 4.46
N LEU A 116 -1.78 15.41 5.63
CA LEU A 116 -1.01 14.24 6.05
C LEU A 116 -1.18 13.06 5.07
N LEU A 117 -2.40 12.82 4.59
CA LEU A 117 -2.67 11.79 3.58
C LEU A 117 -1.93 12.08 2.26
N MET A 118 -1.88 13.34 1.83
CA MET A 118 -1.15 13.74 0.60
C MET A 118 0.36 13.51 0.76
N GLU A 119 0.94 13.85 1.91
CA GLU A 119 2.36 13.64 2.19
C GLU A 119 2.72 12.14 2.18
N LEU A 120 1.93 11.33 2.86
CA LEU A 120 2.12 9.87 2.87
C LEU A 120 1.94 9.27 1.47
N LYS A 121 0.92 9.69 0.72
CA LYS A 121 0.72 9.26 -0.66
C LYS A 121 1.96 9.51 -1.51
N SER A 122 2.54 10.71 -1.43
CA SER A 122 3.76 11.06 -2.17
C SER A 122 4.93 10.11 -1.87
N ALA A 123 5.09 9.71 -0.61
CA ALA A 123 6.10 8.72 -0.22
C ALA A 123 5.82 7.34 -0.85
N TRP A 124 4.58 6.88 -0.84
CA TRP A 124 4.20 5.61 -1.46
C TRP A 124 4.33 5.62 -2.98
N GLU A 125 4.01 6.71 -3.65
CA GLU A 125 4.23 6.87 -5.09
C GLU A 125 5.72 6.80 -5.44
N THR A 126 6.58 7.36 -4.60
CA THR A 126 8.04 7.27 -4.79
C THR A 126 8.52 5.82 -4.66
N LEU A 127 8.00 5.07 -3.69
CA LEU A 127 8.30 3.65 -3.54
C LEU A 127 7.79 2.82 -4.74
N GLU A 128 6.58 3.09 -5.22
CA GLU A 128 6.01 2.44 -6.40
C GLU A 128 6.90 2.65 -7.63
N LYS A 129 7.27 3.90 -7.92
CA LYS A 129 8.16 4.24 -9.04
C LYS A 129 9.52 3.55 -8.90
N SER A 130 10.07 3.50 -7.69
CA SER A 130 11.36 2.82 -7.42
C SER A 130 11.26 1.31 -7.59
N ALA A 131 10.14 0.70 -7.24
CA ALA A 131 9.91 -0.73 -7.44
C ALA A 131 9.76 -1.07 -8.92
N LEU A 132 9.08 -0.22 -9.71
CA LEU A 132 8.94 -0.38 -11.15
C LEU A 132 10.26 -0.10 -11.91
N ALA A 133 11.10 0.79 -11.40
CA ALA A 133 12.40 1.13 -11.99
C ALA A 133 13.51 0.11 -11.65
N ARG A 134 13.29 -0.82 -10.75
CA ARG A 134 14.20 -1.95 -10.52
C ARG A 134 13.99 -2.95 -11.65
N PRO A 135 14.87 -2.98 -12.70
CA PRO A 135 14.77 -4.01 -13.71
C PRO A 135 15.04 -5.37 -13.03
N VAL A 136 14.56 -6.41 -13.68
CA VAL A 136 14.73 -7.86 -13.37
C VAL A 136 16.21 -8.30 -13.25
N GLN A 137 17.12 -7.39 -12.94
CA GLN A 137 18.57 -7.67 -12.79
C GLN A 137 18.93 -8.52 -11.57
N ALA A 138 18.05 -8.59 -10.56
CA ALA A 138 18.27 -9.47 -9.43
C ALA A 138 18.16 -10.95 -9.79
N ASP A 139 17.30 -11.31 -10.74
CA ASP A 139 17.13 -12.69 -11.19
C ASP A 139 18.23 -13.12 -12.16
N MET A 140 18.74 -12.19 -12.99
CA MET A 140 19.88 -12.49 -13.88
C MET A 140 21.19 -12.66 -13.11
N SER A 141 21.40 -11.92 -12.03
CA SER A 141 22.62 -12.05 -11.22
C SER A 141 22.67 -13.38 -10.47
N LEU A 142 21.56 -13.88 -9.96
CA LEU A 142 21.47 -15.20 -9.33
C LEU A 142 21.67 -16.33 -10.36
N GLY A 143 21.05 -16.24 -11.54
CA GLY A 143 21.23 -17.17 -12.63
C GLY A 143 22.69 -17.21 -13.15
N GLN A 144 23.33 -16.05 -13.26
CA GLN A 144 24.75 -15.95 -13.65
C GLN A 144 25.69 -16.47 -12.56
N MET A 145 25.42 -16.21 -11.28
CA MET A 145 26.20 -16.76 -10.17
C MET A 145 26.10 -18.29 -10.08
N VAL A 146 24.89 -18.83 -10.29
CA VAL A 146 24.68 -20.30 -10.32
C VAL A 146 25.36 -20.92 -11.53
N ALA A 147 25.28 -20.29 -12.70
CA ALA A 147 25.95 -20.78 -13.92
C ALA A 147 27.49 -20.73 -13.80
N GLN A 148 28.05 -19.66 -13.21
CA GLN A 148 29.49 -19.57 -12.93
C GLN A 148 29.95 -20.64 -11.93
N LYS A 149 29.18 -20.86 -10.86
CA LYS A 149 29.52 -21.86 -9.83
C LYS A 149 29.47 -23.29 -10.37
N THR A 150 28.52 -23.60 -11.24
CA THR A 150 28.45 -24.91 -11.91
C THR A 150 29.58 -25.12 -12.91
N HIS A 151 29.99 -24.10 -13.64
CA HIS A 151 31.14 -24.18 -14.55
C HIS A 151 32.46 -24.40 -13.79
N GLU A 152 32.63 -23.73 -12.65
CA GLU A 152 33.80 -23.86 -11.80
C GLU A 152 33.91 -25.25 -11.18
N LEU A 153 32.78 -25.83 -10.73
CA LEU A 153 32.73 -27.20 -10.19
C LEU A 153 32.99 -28.27 -11.27
N GLN A 154 32.58 -28.05 -12.51
CA GLN A 154 32.86 -28.96 -13.64
C GLN A 154 34.35 -28.93 -14.01
N HIS A 155 34.99 -27.75 -13.94
CA HIS A 155 36.40 -27.61 -14.23
C HIS A 155 37.28 -28.30 -13.17
N MET A 156 36.90 -28.21 -11.88
CA MET A 156 37.60 -28.90 -10.79
C MET A 156 37.45 -30.44 -10.87
N GLY A 157 36.32 -30.96 -11.34
CA GLY A 157 36.09 -32.38 -11.56
C GLY A 157 36.92 -32.94 -12.72
N GLN A 158 37.25 -32.15 -13.72
CA GLN A 158 38.14 -32.57 -14.84
C GLN A 158 39.61 -32.60 -14.47
N VAL A 159 40.10 -31.66 -13.66
CA VAL A 159 41.50 -31.65 -13.19
C VAL A 159 41.80 -32.84 -12.29
N ASN A 160 40.83 -33.26 -11.49
CA ASN A 160 41.00 -34.41 -10.59
C ASN A 160 41.03 -35.77 -11.32
N ARG A 161 40.38 -35.86 -12.51
CA ARG A 161 40.46 -37.10 -13.35
C ARG A 161 41.77 -37.24 -14.09
N LEU A 162 42.47 -36.14 -14.41
CA LEU A 162 43.77 -36.17 -15.05
C LEU A 162 44.89 -36.47 -14.07
N ALA A 163 44.74 -36.16 -12.78
CA ALA A 163 45.71 -36.45 -11.72
C ALA A 163 45.71 -37.94 -11.31
N THR A 164 44.64 -38.71 -11.55
CA THR A 164 44.51 -40.12 -11.22
C THR A 164 44.84 -41.05 -12.39
N ALA A 165 45.07 -40.54 -13.61
CA ALA A 165 45.43 -41.33 -14.79
C ALA A 165 46.95 -41.42 -15.06
N GLY A 166 47.79 -40.88 -14.17
CA GLY A 166 49.24 -40.80 -14.30
C GLY A 166 50.02 -41.60 -13.23
N ALA A 167 49.42 -42.66 -12.69
CA ALA A 167 50.13 -43.54 -11.75
C ALA A 167 50.08 -44.99 -12.23
#